data_cc67ce15fca59ca45c50b5217c60e279
#
_entry.id   cc67ce15fca59ca45c50b5217c60e279
#
_cell.length_a   1.000
_cell.length_b   1.000
_cell.length_c   1.000
_cell.angle_alpha   90.00
_cell.angle_beta   90.00
_cell.angle_gamma   90.00
#
_symmetry.space_group_name_H-M   'P 1'
#
loop_
_entity.id
_entity.type
_entity.pdbx_description
1 polymer ?
#
loop_
_entity_poly.entity_id
_entity_poly.type
_entity_poly.pdbx_seq_one_letter_code
_entity_poly.pdbx_strand_id
1 'polypeptide(L)' 'PDDLQALVETRMPFGKHQGVYLADLPGNYLNWFAREGFPKGRIGGLLQLMHEIDHNGLSDLLKPLRRASTNQGDPT' A
#
# COMPACT_ATOMS: atom_id res chain seq x y z
N PRO A 1 6.82 12.37 -7.11
CA PRO A 1 5.73 11.81 -7.52
C PRO A 1 5.76 10.34 -7.61
N ASP A 2 5.93 9.76 -6.55
CA ASP A 2 6.12 8.39 -6.65
C ASP A 2 5.06 7.69 -5.86
N ASP A 3 4.02 7.28 -6.57
CA ASP A 3 2.92 6.59 -5.95
C ASP A 3 3.35 5.24 -5.40
N LEU A 4 4.34 4.60 -6.02
CA LEU A 4 4.84 3.35 -5.50
C LEU A 4 5.53 3.56 -4.16
N GLN A 5 6.32 4.62 -4.06
CA GLN A 5 6.97 4.94 -2.80
C GLN A 5 5.92 5.26 -1.74
N ALA A 6 4.85 5.94 -2.12
CA ALA A 6 3.80 6.26 -1.17
C ALA A 6 3.15 5.01 -0.58
N LEU A 7 3.08 3.92 -1.34
CA LEU A 7 2.46 2.70 -0.83
C LEU A 7 3.23 2.10 0.34
N VAL A 8 4.54 2.26 0.35
CA VAL A 8 5.36 1.71 1.44
C VAL A 8 5.54 2.68 2.59
N GLU A 9 5.12 3.94 2.42
CA GLU A 9 5.31 4.96 3.44
C GLU A 9 4.01 5.46 4.05
N THR A 10 2.87 5.18 3.45
CA THR A 10 1.59 5.69 3.91
C THR A 10 0.88 4.62 4.72
N ARG A 11 0.39 5.00 5.89
CA ARG A 11 -0.38 4.09 6.72
C ARG A 11 -1.86 4.24 6.42
N MET A 12 -2.59 3.15 6.57
CA MET A 12 -4.03 3.18 6.39
C MET A 12 -4.63 4.11 7.43
N PRO A 13 -5.41 5.11 7.00
CA PRO A 13 -5.87 6.14 7.94
C PRO A 13 -7.14 5.78 8.68
N PHE A 14 -7.81 4.69 8.35
CA PHE A 14 -9.07 4.34 9.01
C PHE A 14 -9.34 2.86 8.88
N GLY A 15 -10.40 2.41 9.54
CA GLY A 15 -10.90 1.05 9.42
C GLY A 15 -10.14 0.06 10.27
N LYS A 16 -10.43 -1.21 10.05
CA LYS A 16 -9.86 -2.25 10.91
C LYS A 16 -8.35 -2.44 10.70
N HIS A 17 -7.83 -1.92 9.62
CA HIS A 17 -6.38 -1.99 9.36
C HIS A 17 -5.71 -0.65 9.54
N GLN A 18 -6.32 0.26 10.30
CA GLN A 18 -5.73 1.57 10.54
C GLN A 18 -4.33 1.41 11.10
N GLY A 19 -3.40 2.18 10.55
CA GLY A 19 -2.01 2.16 11.00
C GLY A 19 -1.11 1.21 10.24
N VAL A 20 -1.69 0.32 9.45
CA VAL A 20 -0.92 -0.63 8.64
C VAL A 20 -0.50 0.07 7.35
N TYR A 21 0.74 -0.13 6.93
CA TYR A 21 1.19 0.44 5.67
C TYR A 21 0.36 -0.12 4.53
N LEU A 22 0.09 0.72 3.53
CA LEU A 22 -0.75 0.30 2.41
C LEU A 22 -0.17 -0.93 1.71
N ALA A 23 1.15 -1.00 1.60
CA ALA A 23 1.79 -2.13 0.96
C ALA A 23 1.64 -3.43 1.74
N ASP A 24 1.26 -3.35 3.01
CA ASP A 24 1.08 -4.52 3.86
C ASP A 24 -0.37 -4.95 4.01
N LEU A 25 -1.28 -4.24 3.37
CA LEU A 25 -2.70 -4.59 3.52
C LEU A 25 -3.00 -5.94 2.89
N PRO A 26 -3.85 -6.76 3.53
CA PRO A 26 -4.19 -8.06 2.99
C PRO A 26 -4.92 -7.96 1.66
N GLY A 27 -4.68 -8.94 0.79
CA GLY A 27 -5.32 -8.94 -0.51
C GLY A 27 -6.83 -8.99 -0.44
N ASN A 28 -7.38 -9.74 0.51
CA ASN A 28 -8.84 -9.81 0.63
C ASN A 28 -9.45 -8.47 1.05
N TYR A 29 -8.71 -7.67 1.82
CA TYR A 29 -9.17 -6.34 2.18
C TYR A 29 -9.18 -5.42 0.96
N LEU A 30 -8.11 -5.49 0.14
CA LEU A 30 -8.06 -4.72 -1.09
C LEU A 30 -9.17 -5.15 -2.06
N ASN A 31 -9.44 -6.44 -2.14
CA ASN A 31 -10.51 -6.94 -2.98
C ASN A 31 -11.87 -6.43 -2.50
N TRP A 32 -12.03 -6.28 -1.20
CA TRP A 32 -13.28 -5.74 -0.66
C TRP A 32 -13.53 -4.34 -1.20
N PHE A 33 -12.51 -3.48 -1.23
CA PHE A 33 -12.65 -2.15 -1.81
C PHE A 33 -12.97 -2.22 -3.30
N ALA A 34 -12.39 -3.18 -4.00
CA ALA A 34 -12.66 -3.30 -5.43
C ALA A 34 -14.13 -3.63 -5.69
N ARG A 35 -14.77 -4.37 -4.77
CA ARG A 35 -16.19 -4.68 -4.90
C ARG A 35 -17.07 -3.54 -4.43
N GLU A 36 -16.72 -2.93 -3.31
CA GLU A 36 -17.57 -1.95 -2.68
C GLU A 36 -17.33 -0.52 -3.14
N GLY A 37 -16.17 -0.28 -3.73
CA GLY A 37 -15.79 1.05 -4.16
C GLY A 37 -14.64 1.58 -3.31
N PHE A 38 -13.70 2.22 -3.99
CA PHE A 38 -12.56 2.82 -3.29
C PHE A 38 -12.96 4.17 -2.73
N PRO A 39 -12.37 4.58 -1.60
CA PRO A 39 -12.62 5.92 -1.08
C PRO A 39 -12.22 6.98 -2.08
N LYS A 40 -12.77 8.17 -1.90
CA LYS A 40 -12.40 9.30 -2.73
C LYS A 40 -11.08 9.87 -2.27
N GLY A 41 -10.46 10.64 -3.16
CA GLY A 41 -9.24 11.33 -2.83
C GLY A 41 -8.00 10.50 -3.02
N ARG A 42 -6.91 11.02 -2.50
CA ARG A 42 -5.60 10.41 -2.70
C ARG A 42 -5.53 8.99 -2.15
N ILE A 43 -6.13 8.77 -0.98
CA ILE A 43 -6.06 7.44 -0.38
C ILE A 43 -6.75 6.42 -1.26
N GLY A 44 -7.86 6.79 -1.89
CA GLY A 44 -8.56 5.87 -2.78
C GLY A 44 -7.71 5.49 -3.98
N GLY A 45 -7.01 6.47 -4.55
CA GLY A 45 -6.12 6.19 -5.68
C GLY A 45 -4.99 5.27 -5.30
N LEU A 46 -4.43 5.46 -4.11
CA LEU A 46 -3.34 4.60 -3.65
C LEU A 46 -3.84 3.18 -3.38
N LEU A 47 -5.02 3.06 -2.79
CA LEU A 47 -5.59 1.74 -2.53
C LEU A 47 -5.88 1.00 -3.84
N GLN A 48 -6.36 1.73 -4.85
CA GLN A 48 -6.62 1.13 -6.13
C GLN A 48 -5.34 0.64 -6.78
N LEU A 49 -4.29 1.44 -6.71
CA LEU A 49 -3.00 1.04 -7.24
C LEU A 49 -2.46 -0.19 -6.51
N MET A 50 -2.58 -0.20 -5.18
CA MET A 50 -2.11 -1.36 -4.42
C MET A 50 -2.91 -2.60 -4.76
N HIS A 51 -4.21 -2.45 -4.97
CA HIS A 51 -5.03 -3.57 -5.38
C HIS A 51 -4.55 -4.16 -6.71
N GLU A 52 -4.22 -3.30 -7.66
CA GLU A 52 -3.74 -3.77 -8.95
C GLU A 52 -2.41 -4.49 -8.83
N ILE A 53 -1.52 -3.96 -8.01
CA ILE A 53 -0.21 -4.59 -7.81
C ILE A 53 -0.39 -5.96 -7.19
N ASP A 54 -1.22 -6.05 -6.17
CA ASP A 54 -1.45 -7.31 -5.48
C ASP A 54 -2.14 -8.31 -6.40
N HIS A 55 -3.15 -7.86 -7.11
CA HIS A 55 -3.95 -8.72 -7.98
C HIS A 55 -3.11 -9.33 -9.10
N ASN A 56 -2.13 -8.60 -9.58
CA ASN A 56 -1.25 -9.06 -10.64
C ASN A 56 0.00 -9.76 -10.13
N GLY A 57 0.09 -10.00 -8.84
CA GLY A 57 1.22 -10.70 -8.28
C GLY A 57 2.53 -9.94 -8.32
N LEU A 58 2.45 -8.61 -8.31
CA LEU A 58 3.63 -7.77 -8.49
C LEU A 58 4.11 -7.14 -7.19
N SER A 59 3.66 -7.65 -6.05
CA SER A 59 4.03 -7.05 -4.76
C SER A 59 5.53 -7.01 -4.52
N ASP A 60 6.27 -7.91 -5.15
CA ASP A 60 7.72 -7.91 -4.99
C ASP A 60 8.38 -6.64 -5.53
N LEU A 61 7.69 -5.91 -6.41
CA LEU A 61 8.21 -4.65 -6.90
C LEU A 61 8.39 -3.63 -5.78
N LEU A 62 7.69 -3.82 -4.68
CA LEU A 62 7.75 -2.87 -3.57
C LEU A 62 8.89 -3.17 -2.60
N LYS A 63 9.49 -4.34 -2.68
CA LYS A 63 10.54 -4.71 -1.74
C LYS A 63 11.73 -3.76 -1.73
N PRO A 64 12.27 -3.36 -2.87
CA PRO A 64 13.38 -2.41 -2.85
C PRO A 64 13.00 -1.07 -2.24
N LEU A 65 11.76 -0.65 -2.44
CA LEU A 65 11.30 0.62 -1.88
C LEU A 65 11.13 0.53 -0.39
N ARG A 66 10.61 -0.60 0.11
CA ARG A 66 10.52 -0.85 1.54
C ARG A 66 11.88 -0.80 2.18
N ARG A 67 12.82 -1.47 1.56
CA ARG A 67 14.17 -1.54 2.10
C ARG A 67 14.78 -0.15 2.18
N ALA A 68 14.55 0.65 1.16
CA ALA A 68 15.07 2.00 1.15
C ALA A 68 14.44 2.83 2.27
N SER A 69 13.14 2.66 2.51
CA SER A 69 12.47 3.37 3.58
C SER A 69 12.97 2.95 4.95
N THR A 70 13.18 1.66 5.13
CA THR A 70 13.60 1.16 6.45
C THR A 70 15.07 1.33 6.70
N ASN A 71 15.84 1.59 5.67
CA ASN A 71 17.26 1.78 5.84
C ASN A 71 17.62 3.01 6.60
N GLN A 72 16.72 3.91 6.68
CA GLN A 72 17.01 5.09 7.43
C GLN A 72 17.17 4.74 8.85
N GLY A 73 18.26 5.04 9.41
CA GLY A 73 18.47 4.78 10.78
C GLY A 73 18.95 3.38 11.10
N ASP A 74 19.07 2.56 10.12
CA ASP A 74 19.60 1.23 10.37
C ASP A 74 21.04 1.17 9.88
N PRO A 75 21.97 1.14 10.78
CA PRO A 75 23.36 1.23 10.41
C PRO A 75 23.92 -0.02 9.80
N THR A 76 23.22 -1.06 9.80
CA THR A 76 23.84 -2.24 9.21
C THR A 76 23.29 -2.54 7.91
#